data_75c823709704d97e7347fb0524da37f3
#
_entry.id   75c823709704d97e7347fb0524da37f3
#
_cell.length_a   1.000
_cell.length_b   1.000
_cell.length_c   1.000
_cell.angle_alpha   90.00
_cell.angle_beta   90.00
_cell.angle_gamma   90.00
#
_symmetry.space_group_name_H-M   'P 1'
#
loop_
_entity.id
_entity.type
_entity.pdbx_description
1 polymer ?
#
loop_
_entity_poly.entity_id
_entity_poly.type
_entity_poly.pdbx_seq_one_letter_code
_entity_poly.pdbx_strand_id
1 'polypeptide(L)'
;MRSLARSQLFTLALSVLFITSCSKTVAENPFAYPFVKQLHLKREPGKPYSGYRAFYLLTEDFEPVVESASDVESIREVLAFASSLSLKYKIPWTHFVDANALAPAFVADDQELKRACESIIGDLKAMAQNSDDCELHLHGPLNSKLLEQLKTQHKLHLPRLLNESDQAYRQRKSFFFQAFYGSGYRELVSSLAYGKGFLESVIYDAKQEVSAFRPGGWDHGADSNDTLFYFHALADAGLTANSGLSTGDFGKDNWRVGNDPGHNLATIAVDDKQMIEVSPTAGPGAYLNPVLPHDLGKLSSVVKDEMPVIVAVYHLAGLQKTNHAIEDGSQRSDAELESEREKLEQHFRNVADLTAAKVLYPITLRELLAIISGR
;
A
#
# COMPACT_ATOMS: atom_id res chain seq x y z
N MET A 1 -63.07 -11.35 30.68
CA MET A 1 -62.47 -11.27 29.36
C MET A 1 -62.34 -9.83 28.78
N ARG A 2 -61.94 -8.83 29.58
CA ARG A 2 -61.79 -7.42 29.07
C ARG A 2 -60.45 -6.76 29.51
N SER A 3 -59.50 -7.51 30.05
CA SER A 3 -58.24 -6.99 30.58
C SER A 3 -57.02 -7.30 29.72
N LEU A 4 -57.10 -8.20 28.74
CA LEU A 4 -55.95 -8.59 27.88
C LEU A 4 -55.80 -7.78 26.61
N ALA A 5 -56.83 -7.04 26.18
CA ALA A 5 -56.78 -6.27 24.93
C ALA A 5 -56.06 -4.90 25.06
N ARG A 6 -55.87 -4.35 26.29
CA ARG A 6 -55.18 -3.05 26.48
C ARG A 6 -53.68 -3.15 26.60
N SER A 7 -53.14 -4.34 26.98
CA SER A 7 -51.71 -4.53 27.11
C SER A 7 -50.97 -4.72 25.75
N GLN A 8 -51.68 -5.32 24.78
CA GLN A 8 -51.09 -5.54 23.44
C GLN A 8 -51.03 -4.29 22.57
N LEU A 9 -51.97 -3.35 22.75
CA LEU A 9 -51.95 -2.07 22.00
C LEU A 9 -50.83 -1.13 22.50
N PHE A 10 -50.46 -1.20 23.78
CA PHE A 10 -49.37 -0.37 24.31
C PHE A 10 -48.00 -0.86 23.90
N THR A 11 -47.79 -2.17 23.73
CA THR A 11 -46.55 -2.77 23.27
C THR A 11 -46.34 -2.54 21.79
N LEU A 12 -47.38 -2.50 20.96
CA LEU A 12 -47.29 -2.19 19.54
C LEU A 12 -46.97 -0.71 19.29
N ALA A 13 -47.53 0.22 20.10
CA ALA A 13 -47.28 1.63 20.01
C ALA A 13 -45.84 2.02 20.40
N LEU A 14 -45.26 1.34 21.40
CA LEU A 14 -43.85 1.53 21.76
C LEU A 14 -42.88 0.97 20.72
N SER A 15 -43.23 -0.15 20.06
CA SER A 15 -42.39 -0.73 19.00
C SER A 15 -42.36 0.12 17.74
N VAL A 16 -43.45 0.81 17.43
CA VAL A 16 -43.50 1.73 16.26
C VAL A 16 -42.79 3.07 16.53
N LEU A 17 -42.76 3.53 17.80
CA LEU A 17 -42.05 4.75 18.19
C LEU A 17 -40.51 4.55 18.26
N PHE A 18 -40.02 3.33 18.44
CA PHE A 18 -38.57 3.05 18.39
C PHE A 18 -38.04 2.82 16.98
N ILE A 19 -38.90 2.53 15.98
CA ILE A 19 -38.48 2.30 14.60
C ILE A 19 -38.39 3.66 13.82
N THR A 20 -39.04 4.70 14.30
CA THR A 20 -39.03 6.02 13.61
C THR A 20 -37.96 7.01 14.11
N SER A 21 -37.13 6.64 15.12
CA SER A 21 -36.10 7.56 15.62
C SER A 21 -34.65 7.16 15.27
N CYS A 22 -34.49 6.16 14.42
CA CYS A 22 -33.17 5.83 13.84
C CYS A 22 -33.16 6.06 12.32
N SER A 23 -33.69 7.17 11.84
CA SER A 23 -33.11 7.78 10.66
C SER A 23 -31.78 8.35 11.11
N LYS A 24 -30.70 7.53 11.07
CA LYS A 24 -29.36 8.07 10.93
C LYS A 24 -29.46 9.02 9.74
N THR A 25 -29.52 10.32 10.00
CA THR A 25 -29.08 11.28 8.99
C THR A 25 -27.67 10.80 8.64
N VAL A 26 -27.54 10.14 7.50
CA VAL A 26 -26.24 9.87 6.91
C VAL A 26 -25.64 11.26 6.80
N ALA A 27 -24.67 11.55 7.67
CA ALA A 27 -23.98 12.82 7.59
C ALA A 27 -23.47 12.93 6.15
N GLU A 28 -23.83 14.00 5.45
CA GLU A 28 -23.31 14.22 4.11
C GLU A 28 -21.80 14.09 4.18
N ASN A 29 -21.22 13.32 3.26
CA ASN A 29 -19.79 13.09 3.21
C ASN A 29 -19.09 14.46 3.11
N PRO A 30 -18.21 14.83 4.05
CA PRO A 30 -17.57 16.13 4.05
C PRO A 30 -16.52 16.28 2.94
N PHE A 31 -16.26 15.21 2.17
CA PHE A 31 -15.25 15.19 1.12
C PHE A 31 -15.89 15.35 -0.26
N ALA A 32 -15.24 16.13 -1.11
CA ALA A 32 -15.56 16.14 -2.52
C ALA A 32 -15.11 14.84 -3.18
N TYR A 33 -15.89 14.31 -4.12
CA TYR A 33 -15.48 13.13 -4.88
C TYR A 33 -14.23 13.45 -5.70
N PRO A 34 -13.20 12.60 -5.66
CA PRO A 34 -12.00 12.81 -6.45
C PRO A 34 -12.34 12.66 -7.93
N PHE A 35 -11.74 13.51 -8.73
CA PHE A 35 -11.73 13.32 -10.17
C PHE A 35 -10.63 12.32 -10.53
N VAL A 36 -11.01 11.23 -11.17
CA VAL A 36 -10.08 10.19 -11.62
C VAL A 36 -9.93 10.23 -13.11
N LYS A 37 -8.69 10.23 -13.57
CA LYS A 37 -8.37 10.20 -14.98
C LYS A 37 -7.34 9.10 -15.25
N GLN A 38 -7.66 8.23 -16.18
CA GLN A 38 -6.71 7.25 -16.72
C GLN A 38 -5.43 7.95 -17.16
N LEU A 39 -4.29 7.43 -16.74
CA LEU A 39 -2.99 7.93 -17.11
C LEU A 39 -2.34 7.01 -18.14
N HIS A 40 -1.94 7.56 -19.26
CA HIS A 40 -1.21 6.87 -20.31
C HIS A 40 0.18 7.49 -20.45
N LEU A 41 1.21 6.70 -20.13
CA LEU A 41 2.58 7.14 -20.32
C LEU A 41 2.95 7.07 -21.79
N LYS A 42 3.58 8.13 -22.29
CA LYS A 42 4.05 8.18 -23.66
C LYS A 42 5.50 7.73 -23.74
N ARG A 43 5.81 7.07 -24.84
CA ARG A 43 7.19 6.74 -25.17
C ARG A 43 7.93 7.98 -25.59
N GLU A 44 8.94 8.37 -24.83
CA GLU A 44 9.73 9.56 -25.10
C GLU A 44 11.01 9.19 -25.85
N PRO A 45 11.21 9.69 -27.09
CA PRO A 45 12.44 9.47 -27.84
C PRO A 45 13.67 10.01 -27.09
N GLY A 46 14.75 9.24 -27.11
CA GLY A 46 16.02 9.62 -26.47
C GLY A 46 16.14 9.28 -24.99
N LYS A 47 15.07 8.83 -24.35
CA LYS A 47 15.15 8.36 -22.96
C LYS A 47 15.69 6.91 -22.91
N PRO A 48 16.30 6.48 -21.80
CA PRO A 48 16.87 5.13 -21.65
C PRO A 48 15.86 4.01 -21.94
N TYR A 49 14.60 4.25 -21.63
CA TYR A 49 13.51 3.30 -21.82
C TYR A 49 12.84 3.34 -23.20
N SER A 50 13.20 4.27 -24.07
CA SER A 50 12.48 4.50 -25.34
C SER A 50 12.47 3.29 -26.29
N GLY A 51 13.46 2.41 -26.18
CA GLY A 51 13.54 1.15 -26.96
C GLY A 51 12.77 -0.03 -26.40
N TYR A 52 12.15 0.10 -25.22
CA TYR A 52 11.44 -0.99 -24.54
C TYR A 52 9.95 -0.94 -24.82
N ARG A 53 9.25 -2.06 -24.54
CA ARG A 53 7.80 -2.14 -24.78
C ARG A 53 6.97 -1.76 -23.56
N ALA A 54 7.46 -2.01 -22.34
CA ALA A 54 6.78 -1.72 -21.09
C ALA A 54 7.77 -1.41 -19.98
N PHE A 55 7.33 -0.67 -18.98
CA PHE A 55 7.98 -0.64 -17.67
C PHE A 55 7.65 -1.91 -16.88
N TYR A 56 8.58 -2.36 -16.07
CA TYR A 56 8.39 -3.47 -15.14
C TYR A 56 8.72 -3.00 -13.71
N LEU A 57 7.73 -3.03 -12.85
CA LEU A 57 7.82 -2.67 -11.45
C LEU A 57 7.62 -3.92 -10.60
N LEU A 58 8.68 -4.35 -9.91
CA LEU A 58 8.62 -5.43 -8.94
C LEU A 58 8.40 -4.83 -7.56
N THR A 59 7.29 -5.18 -6.94
CA THR A 59 6.92 -4.69 -5.61
C THR A 59 6.77 -5.83 -4.62
N GLU A 60 6.95 -5.51 -3.36
CA GLU A 60 6.82 -6.43 -2.23
C GLU A 60 6.07 -5.74 -1.10
N ASP A 61 5.27 -6.51 -0.37
CA ASP A 61 4.72 -6.10 0.91
C ASP A 61 5.61 -6.70 2.02
N PHE A 62 6.47 -5.86 2.60
CA PHE A 62 7.36 -6.23 3.68
C PHE A 62 6.65 -6.07 5.02
N GLU A 63 6.06 -7.16 5.48
CA GLU A 63 5.22 -7.25 6.67
C GLU A 63 5.62 -8.42 7.59
N PRO A 64 6.89 -8.51 7.99
CA PRO A 64 7.34 -9.63 8.81
C PRO A 64 6.71 -9.54 10.21
N VAL A 65 6.32 -10.70 10.73
CA VAL A 65 5.98 -10.84 12.14
C VAL A 65 7.27 -11.08 12.91
N VAL A 66 7.55 -10.22 13.87
CA VAL A 66 8.79 -10.25 14.67
C VAL A 66 8.43 -10.42 16.13
N GLU A 67 8.53 -11.63 16.64
CA GLU A 67 8.29 -11.99 18.04
C GLU A 67 9.56 -12.36 18.80
N SER A 68 10.60 -12.76 18.08
CA SER A 68 11.87 -13.22 18.64
C SER A 68 13.09 -12.82 17.79
N ALA A 69 14.28 -12.89 18.37
CA ALA A 69 15.52 -12.67 17.63
C ALA A 69 15.74 -13.70 16.50
N SER A 70 15.24 -14.93 16.65
CA SER A 70 15.31 -15.96 15.59
C SER A 70 14.45 -15.64 14.38
N ASP A 71 13.30 -14.97 14.58
CA ASP A 71 12.48 -14.49 13.46
C ASP A 71 13.24 -13.45 12.65
N VAL A 72 13.94 -12.56 13.35
CA VAL A 72 14.77 -11.53 12.70
C VAL A 72 15.89 -12.15 11.86
N GLU A 73 16.56 -13.19 12.34
CA GLU A 73 17.60 -13.87 11.57
C GLU A 73 17.03 -14.46 10.28
N SER A 74 15.89 -15.14 10.35
CA SER A 74 15.19 -15.67 9.18
C SER A 74 14.78 -14.56 8.19
N ILE A 75 14.28 -13.42 8.68
CA ILE A 75 13.93 -12.27 7.85
C ILE A 75 15.17 -11.71 7.13
N ARG A 76 16.28 -11.57 7.83
CA ARG A 76 17.53 -11.07 7.28
C ARG A 76 18.12 -11.98 6.20
N GLU A 77 18.03 -13.30 6.36
CA GLU A 77 18.40 -14.26 5.31
C GLU A 77 17.57 -14.05 4.03
N VAL A 78 16.27 -13.82 4.19
CA VAL A 78 15.37 -13.55 3.07
C VAL A 78 15.68 -12.23 2.38
N LEU A 79 15.92 -11.15 3.14
CA LEU A 79 16.35 -9.86 2.60
C LEU A 79 17.69 -9.96 1.87
N ALA A 80 18.66 -10.67 2.44
CA ALA A 80 19.96 -10.89 1.79
C ALA A 80 19.80 -11.64 0.47
N PHE A 81 18.93 -12.66 0.42
CA PHE A 81 18.64 -13.39 -0.80
C PHE A 81 17.98 -12.48 -1.84
N ALA A 82 16.93 -11.72 -1.48
CA ALA A 82 16.25 -10.79 -2.38
C ALA A 82 17.23 -9.72 -2.93
N SER A 83 18.06 -9.13 -2.06
CA SER A 83 19.10 -8.17 -2.46
C SER A 83 20.11 -8.79 -3.43
N SER A 84 20.52 -10.04 -3.20
CA SER A 84 21.43 -10.75 -4.10
C SER A 84 20.85 -10.92 -5.51
N LEU A 85 19.53 -11.18 -5.62
CA LEU A 85 18.84 -11.28 -6.91
C LEU A 85 18.74 -9.93 -7.60
N SER A 86 18.37 -8.86 -6.85
CA SER A 86 18.33 -7.50 -7.38
C SER A 86 19.67 -7.10 -8.01
N LEU A 87 20.76 -7.28 -7.28
CA LEU A 87 22.12 -6.96 -7.74
C LEU A 87 22.54 -7.83 -8.93
N LYS A 88 22.29 -9.14 -8.87
CA LYS A 88 22.69 -10.10 -9.89
C LYS A 88 22.02 -9.84 -11.24
N TYR A 89 20.72 -9.57 -11.21
CA TYR A 89 19.91 -9.42 -12.41
C TYR A 89 19.64 -7.97 -12.80
N LYS A 90 20.03 -7.00 -11.95
CA LYS A 90 19.78 -5.55 -12.12
C LYS A 90 18.30 -5.22 -12.26
N ILE A 91 17.48 -5.85 -11.42
CA ILE A 91 16.05 -5.65 -11.34
C ILE A 91 15.78 -5.10 -9.94
N PRO A 92 15.47 -3.80 -9.81
CA PRO A 92 15.24 -3.19 -8.51
C PRO A 92 13.89 -3.63 -7.92
N TRP A 93 13.81 -3.60 -6.59
CA TRP A 93 12.58 -3.77 -5.84
C TRP A 93 11.99 -2.42 -5.42
N THR A 94 10.67 -2.41 -5.22
CA THR A 94 10.01 -1.44 -4.35
C THR A 94 9.40 -2.20 -3.17
N HIS A 95 9.98 -2.01 -1.99
CA HIS A 95 9.51 -2.61 -0.75
C HIS A 95 8.46 -1.69 -0.10
N PHE A 96 7.24 -2.16 0.03
CA PHE A 96 6.22 -1.51 0.85
C PHE A 96 6.37 -2.01 2.28
N VAL A 97 7.01 -1.19 3.11
CA VAL A 97 7.47 -1.58 4.45
C VAL A 97 6.39 -1.29 5.48
N ASP A 98 5.92 -2.32 6.19
CA ASP A 98 5.08 -2.09 7.36
C ASP A 98 5.89 -1.47 8.49
N ALA A 99 5.60 -0.19 8.76
CA ALA A 99 6.26 0.52 9.84
C ALA A 99 6.04 -0.12 11.22
N ASN A 100 4.93 -0.86 11.41
CA ASN A 100 4.67 -1.61 12.63
C ASN A 100 5.64 -2.79 12.81
N ALA A 101 6.06 -3.43 11.72
CA ALA A 101 7.03 -4.52 11.76
C ALA A 101 8.42 -4.06 12.26
N LEU A 102 8.75 -2.78 12.06
CA LEU A 102 10.00 -2.17 12.54
C LEU A 102 9.87 -1.55 13.94
N ALA A 103 8.64 -1.41 14.47
CA ALA A 103 8.40 -0.79 15.77
C ALA A 103 9.21 -1.41 16.92
N PRO A 104 9.45 -2.75 16.98
CA PRO A 104 10.23 -3.35 18.06
C PRO A 104 11.64 -2.79 18.21
N ALA A 105 12.27 -2.31 17.14
CA ALA A 105 13.59 -1.64 17.20
C ALA A 105 13.60 -0.41 18.12
N PHE A 106 12.44 0.20 18.37
CA PHE A 106 12.32 1.44 19.15
C PHE A 106 11.59 1.25 20.47
N VAL A 107 10.58 0.39 20.50
CA VAL A 107 9.63 0.29 21.63
C VAL A 107 9.65 -1.06 22.34
N ALA A 108 10.45 -2.02 21.92
CA ALA A 108 10.60 -3.28 22.64
C ALA A 108 11.29 -3.08 23.98
N ASP A 109 10.78 -3.74 25.01
CA ASP A 109 11.43 -3.78 26.33
C ASP A 109 12.63 -4.76 26.34
N ASP A 110 12.57 -5.78 25.49
CA ASP A 110 13.67 -6.74 25.26
C ASP A 110 14.77 -6.11 24.40
N GLN A 111 15.97 -6.00 24.98
CA GLN A 111 17.12 -5.39 24.33
C GLN A 111 17.76 -6.27 23.23
N GLU A 112 17.56 -7.57 23.28
CA GLU A 112 18.01 -8.48 22.23
C GLU A 112 17.13 -8.33 20.99
N LEU A 113 15.82 -8.40 21.17
CA LEU A 113 14.84 -8.16 20.10
C LEU A 113 15.02 -6.79 19.48
N LYS A 114 15.22 -5.76 20.31
CA LYS A 114 15.44 -4.39 19.83
C LYS A 114 16.63 -4.31 18.88
N ARG A 115 17.81 -4.82 19.30
CA ARG A 115 19.04 -4.82 18.48
C ARG A 115 18.89 -5.68 17.22
N ALA A 116 18.18 -6.80 17.33
CA ALA A 116 17.88 -7.62 16.18
C ALA A 116 17.06 -6.86 15.13
N CYS A 117 15.97 -6.18 15.53
CA CYS A 117 15.17 -5.36 14.63
C CYS A 117 15.94 -4.17 14.03
N GLU A 118 16.86 -3.55 14.77
CA GLU A 118 17.75 -2.52 14.23
C GLU A 118 18.59 -3.02 13.05
N SER A 119 18.94 -4.32 13.03
CA SER A 119 19.65 -4.91 11.91
C SER A 119 18.81 -5.07 10.65
N ILE A 120 17.49 -5.33 10.75
CA ILE A 120 16.56 -5.32 9.61
C ILE A 120 16.53 -3.93 8.95
N ILE A 121 16.48 -2.88 9.78
CA ILE A 121 16.52 -1.50 9.28
C ILE A 121 17.81 -1.23 8.52
N GLY A 122 18.93 -1.75 9.04
CA GLY A 122 20.24 -1.68 8.37
C GLY A 122 20.25 -2.36 7.01
N ASP A 123 19.64 -3.53 6.91
CA ASP A 123 19.54 -4.29 5.66
C ASP A 123 18.64 -3.56 4.63
N LEU A 124 17.47 -3.09 5.02
CA LEU A 124 16.57 -2.29 4.15
C LEU A 124 17.25 -0.99 3.68
N LYS A 125 17.98 -0.32 4.57
CA LYS A 125 18.76 0.87 4.23
C LYS A 125 19.84 0.57 3.20
N ALA A 126 20.55 -0.55 3.34
CA ALA A 126 21.55 -0.99 2.38
C ALA A 126 20.92 -1.31 1.02
N MET A 127 19.75 -1.94 0.99
CA MET A 127 19.00 -2.21 -0.23
C MET A 127 18.57 -0.90 -0.91
N ALA A 128 18.03 0.04 -0.16
CA ALA A 128 17.64 1.37 -0.69
C ALA A 128 18.84 2.18 -1.24
N GLN A 129 20.04 1.98 -0.70
CA GLN A 129 21.27 2.58 -1.23
C GLN A 129 21.76 1.89 -2.52
N ASN A 130 21.35 0.65 -2.79
CA ASN A 130 21.75 -0.17 -3.92
C ASN A 130 20.74 -0.20 -5.07
N SER A 131 19.91 0.80 -5.21
CA SER A 131 18.88 0.98 -6.26
C SER A 131 17.49 0.43 -5.97
N ASP A 132 17.27 -0.22 -4.84
CA ASP A 132 15.92 -0.56 -4.40
C ASP A 132 15.22 0.67 -3.80
N ASP A 133 13.91 0.56 -3.58
CA ASP A 133 13.08 1.64 -3.02
C ASP A 133 12.26 1.12 -1.84
N CYS A 134 12.01 1.96 -0.84
CA CYS A 134 11.17 1.62 0.31
C CYS A 134 10.05 2.65 0.45
N GLU A 135 8.82 2.17 0.41
CA GLU A 135 7.60 2.95 0.53
C GLU A 135 6.75 2.46 1.71
N LEU A 136 5.72 3.20 2.09
CA LEU A 136 4.95 2.90 3.29
C LEU A 136 3.90 1.81 3.07
N HIS A 137 3.82 0.88 4.02
CA HIS A 137 2.77 -0.12 4.18
C HIS A 137 2.22 -0.09 5.61
N LEU A 138 0.93 -0.33 5.78
CA LEU A 138 0.31 -0.51 7.10
C LEU A 138 -0.93 -1.39 6.98
N HIS A 139 -1.07 -2.35 7.88
CA HIS A 139 -2.29 -3.16 8.05
C HIS A 139 -3.34 -2.51 8.98
N GLY A 140 -2.99 -1.47 9.66
CA GLY A 140 -3.84 -0.78 10.62
C GLY A 140 -3.15 0.43 11.22
N PRO A 141 -3.67 0.99 12.31
CA PRO A 141 -3.05 2.13 12.99
C PRO A 141 -1.61 1.83 13.39
N LEU A 142 -0.77 2.85 13.34
CA LEU A 142 0.60 2.75 13.80
C LEU A 142 0.64 2.34 15.28
N ASN A 143 1.57 1.46 15.65
CA ASN A 143 1.76 1.00 17.02
C ASN A 143 1.72 2.19 18.01
N SER A 144 0.88 2.10 19.04
CA SER A 144 0.59 3.21 19.93
C SER A 144 1.83 3.73 20.66
N LYS A 145 2.74 2.86 21.12
CA LYS A 145 3.99 3.25 21.77
C LYS A 145 4.90 3.99 20.80
N LEU A 146 5.04 3.48 19.55
CA LEU A 146 5.81 4.13 18.50
C LEU A 146 5.20 5.49 18.14
N LEU A 147 3.89 5.55 17.96
CA LEU A 147 3.18 6.78 17.63
C LEU A 147 3.38 7.86 18.71
N GLU A 148 3.29 7.53 19.99
CA GLU A 148 3.54 8.47 21.08
C GLU A 148 5.00 8.96 21.10
N GLN A 149 5.95 8.08 20.82
CA GLN A 149 7.36 8.48 20.69
C GLN A 149 7.56 9.45 19.52
N LEU A 150 6.97 9.17 18.37
CA LEU A 150 7.08 10.04 17.19
C LEU A 150 6.38 11.39 17.39
N LYS A 151 5.24 11.42 18.08
CA LYS A 151 4.54 12.67 18.43
C LYS A 151 5.37 13.59 19.32
N THR A 152 6.25 13.05 20.16
CA THR A 152 7.16 13.88 20.97
C THR A 152 8.24 14.55 20.11
N GLN A 153 8.64 13.93 19.01
CA GLN A 153 9.67 14.41 18.10
C GLN A 153 9.11 15.34 17.03
N HIS A 154 7.88 15.11 16.59
CA HIS A 154 7.24 15.81 15.48
C HIS A 154 5.85 16.29 15.87
N LYS A 155 5.47 17.51 15.45
CA LYS A 155 4.10 18.01 15.59
C LYS A 155 3.37 17.88 14.26
N LEU A 156 2.44 16.93 14.21
CA LEU A 156 1.53 16.82 13.08
C LEU A 156 0.31 17.72 13.30
N HIS A 157 0.06 18.60 12.37
CA HIS A 157 -1.18 19.36 12.29
C HIS A 157 -1.99 18.89 11.09
N LEU A 158 -3.22 18.42 11.35
CA LEU A 158 -4.15 18.13 10.26
C LEU A 158 -4.42 19.44 9.51
N PRO A 159 -4.03 19.52 8.22
CA PRO A 159 -4.20 20.75 7.46
C PRO A 159 -5.67 21.06 7.26
N ARG A 160 -5.98 22.33 7.11
CA ARG A 160 -7.28 22.78 6.66
C ARG A 160 -7.26 22.86 5.15
N LEU A 161 -8.28 22.29 4.51
CA LEU A 161 -8.39 22.34 3.06
C LEU A 161 -8.75 23.76 2.59
N LEU A 162 -8.32 24.12 1.40
CA LEU A 162 -8.61 25.41 0.81
C LEU A 162 -10.14 25.59 0.68
N ASN A 163 -10.68 26.70 1.21
CA ASN A 163 -12.11 27.00 1.24
C ASN A 163 -12.98 26.05 2.11
N GLU A 164 -12.38 25.22 2.95
CA GLU A 164 -13.13 24.37 3.87
C GLU A 164 -13.81 25.21 4.96
N SER A 165 -15.12 25.01 5.16
CA SER A 165 -15.86 25.63 6.25
C SER A 165 -15.45 25.07 7.62
N ASP A 166 -15.70 25.81 8.70
CA ASP A 166 -15.47 25.33 10.06
C ASP A 166 -16.27 24.07 10.39
N GLN A 167 -17.47 23.95 9.83
CA GLN A 167 -18.33 22.78 10.00
C GLN A 167 -17.76 21.58 9.27
N ALA A 168 -17.35 21.70 8.00
CA ALA A 168 -16.74 20.63 7.23
C ALA A 168 -15.43 20.14 7.87
N TYR A 169 -14.58 21.06 8.33
CA TYR A 169 -13.35 20.72 9.04
C TYR A 169 -13.60 19.91 10.32
N ARG A 170 -14.62 20.28 11.12
CA ARG A 170 -15.01 19.50 12.31
C ARG A 170 -15.60 18.15 11.96
N GLN A 171 -16.44 18.07 10.93
CA GLN A 171 -17.00 16.79 10.45
C GLN A 171 -15.90 15.85 9.96
N ARG A 172 -14.97 16.34 9.16
CA ARG A 172 -13.83 15.57 8.66
C ARG A 172 -13.01 15.00 9.81
N LYS A 173 -12.71 15.79 10.85
CA LYS A 173 -11.98 15.35 12.04
C LYS A 173 -12.69 14.27 12.86
N SER A 174 -14.03 14.21 12.81
CA SER A 174 -14.84 13.24 13.54
C SER A 174 -15.25 12.02 12.72
N PHE A 175 -14.90 11.99 11.44
CA PHE A 175 -15.25 10.87 10.56
C PHE A 175 -14.51 9.60 10.95
N PHE A 176 -15.17 8.44 10.85
CA PHE A 176 -14.59 7.12 11.14
C PHE A 176 -14.39 6.34 9.85
N PHE A 177 -13.22 5.76 9.70
CA PHE A 177 -12.84 4.90 8.60
C PHE A 177 -12.90 3.43 9.05
N GLN A 178 -13.91 2.71 8.60
CA GLN A 178 -14.20 1.34 9.07
C GLN A 178 -13.11 0.36 8.66
N ALA A 179 -12.60 0.46 7.43
CA ALA A 179 -11.61 -0.43 6.90
C ALA A 179 -10.27 -0.36 7.64
N PHE A 180 -9.92 0.79 8.19
CA PHE A 180 -8.73 0.93 9.03
C PHE A 180 -9.02 0.62 10.50
N TYR A 181 -9.65 -0.54 10.75
CA TYR A 181 -10.04 -1.06 12.07
C TYR A 181 -10.90 -0.10 12.89
N GLY A 182 -11.77 0.64 12.22
CA GLY A 182 -12.65 1.61 12.87
C GLY A 182 -11.97 2.88 13.34
N SER A 183 -10.80 3.20 12.82
CA SER A 183 -10.05 4.41 13.16
C SER A 183 -10.76 5.68 12.75
N GLY A 184 -10.62 6.72 13.55
CA GLY A 184 -11.02 8.07 13.14
C GLY A 184 -10.06 8.64 12.08
N TYR A 185 -10.57 9.57 11.28
CA TYR A 185 -9.78 10.23 10.24
C TYR A 185 -8.43 10.76 10.73
N ARG A 186 -8.44 11.43 11.87
CA ARG A 186 -7.22 11.98 12.46
C ARG A 186 -6.20 10.90 12.82
N GLU A 187 -6.67 9.76 13.28
CA GLU A 187 -5.82 8.61 13.60
C GLU A 187 -5.21 8.01 12.34
N LEU A 188 -6.00 7.85 11.28
CA LEU A 188 -5.51 7.40 9.97
C LEU A 188 -4.45 8.35 9.42
N VAL A 189 -4.72 9.66 9.34
CA VAL A 189 -3.75 10.66 8.87
C VAL A 189 -2.50 10.66 9.75
N SER A 190 -2.65 10.55 11.08
CA SER A 190 -1.51 10.47 11.99
C SER A 190 -0.66 9.23 11.73
N SER A 191 -1.28 8.06 11.60
CA SER A 191 -0.56 6.81 11.33
C SER A 191 0.20 6.87 10.01
N LEU A 192 -0.42 7.40 8.96
CA LEU A 192 0.20 7.56 7.64
C LEU A 192 1.37 8.56 7.70
N ALA A 193 1.15 9.76 8.26
CA ALA A 193 2.16 10.81 8.26
C ALA A 193 3.35 10.48 9.18
N TYR A 194 3.10 9.91 10.37
CA TYR A 194 4.17 9.49 11.27
C TYR A 194 4.87 8.22 10.75
N GLY A 195 4.16 7.28 10.14
CA GLY A 195 4.76 6.11 9.49
C GLY A 195 5.68 6.53 8.33
N LYS A 196 5.22 7.45 7.48
CA LYS A 196 6.03 8.08 6.43
C LYS A 196 7.31 8.71 7.01
N GLY A 197 7.17 9.64 7.95
CA GLY A 197 8.32 10.32 8.56
C GLY A 197 9.26 9.38 9.31
N PHE A 198 8.74 8.31 9.90
CA PHE A 198 9.53 7.26 10.51
C PHE A 198 10.42 6.56 9.48
N LEU A 199 9.87 6.05 8.38
CA LEU A 199 10.66 5.41 7.33
C LEU A 199 11.67 6.37 6.69
N GLU A 200 11.29 7.62 6.44
CA GLU A 200 12.21 8.66 5.96
C GLU A 200 13.41 8.84 6.88
N SER A 201 13.16 8.84 8.19
CA SER A 201 14.23 8.99 9.18
C SER A 201 15.15 7.78 9.26
N VAL A 202 14.58 6.55 9.33
CA VAL A 202 15.37 5.35 9.64
C VAL A 202 15.99 4.70 8.43
N ILE A 203 15.38 4.80 7.25
CA ILE A 203 15.87 4.21 6.01
C ILE A 203 16.66 5.22 5.18
N TYR A 204 16.17 6.45 5.08
CA TYR A 204 16.73 7.45 4.18
C TYR A 204 17.52 8.56 4.86
N ASP A 205 17.72 8.51 6.18
CA ASP A 205 18.39 9.57 6.96
C ASP A 205 17.76 10.96 6.69
N ALA A 206 16.44 11.01 6.46
CA ALA A 206 15.68 12.21 6.08
C ALA A 206 16.18 12.91 4.79
N LYS A 207 16.90 12.21 3.92
CA LYS A 207 17.41 12.76 2.64
C LYS A 207 16.49 12.49 1.46
N GLN A 208 15.53 11.61 1.64
CA GLN A 208 14.64 11.15 0.59
C GLN A 208 13.24 10.97 1.14
N GLU A 209 12.24 11.36 0.38
CA GLU A 209 10.85 11.27 0.79
C GLU A 209 10.27 9.88 0.48
N VAL A 210 9.45 9.36 1.38
CA VAL A 210 8.50 8.28 1.13
C VAL A 210 7.29 8.91 0.45
N SER A 211 6.96 8.46 -0.73
CA SER A 211 5.99 9.11 -1.61
C SER A 211 4.71 8.31 -1.77
N ALA A 212 4.77 6.98 -1.60
CA ALA A 212 3.68 6.09 -1.88
C ALA A 212 3.22 5.31 -0.65
N PHE A 213 1.99 4.83 -0.73
CA PHE A 213 1.38 3.96 0.26
C PHE A 213 0.71 2.77 -0.40
N ARG A 214 0.79 1.61 0.26
CA ARG A 214 -0.03 0.43 -0.04
C ARG A 214 -0.74 -0.01 1.22
N PRO A 215 -2.09 -0.12 1.22
CA PRO A 215 -2.84 -0.60 2.37
C PRO A 215 -2.66 -2.11 2.53
N GLY A 216 -2.53 -2.58 3.78
CA GLY A 216 -2.53 -4.00 4.08
C GLY A 216 -3.85 -4.65 3.68
N GLY A 217 -3.77 -5.87 3.13
CA GLY A 217 -4.94 -6.58 2.63
C GLY A 217 -5.65 -5.90 1.45
N TRP A 218 -5.03 -4.91 0.80
CA TRP A 218 -5.64 -4.10 -0.28
C TRP A 218 -6.89 -3.33 0.19
N ASP A 219 -6.97 -3.06 1.48
CA ASP A 219 -8.14 -2.48 2.11
C ASP A 219 -8.11 -0.95 2.02
N HIS A 220 -8.93 -0.39 1.14
CA HIS A 220 -9.11 1.04 0.92
C HIS A 220 -10.53 1.49 1.30
N GLY A 221 -11.29 0.62 1.95
CA GLY A 221 -12.62 0.89 2.46
C GLY A 221 -13.69 -0.05 1.94
N ALA A 222 -14.80 -0.11 2.69
CA ALA A 222 -15.92 -0.99 2.40
C ALA A 222 -16.83 -0.46 1.29
N ASP A 223 -16.78 0.86 1.05
CA ASP A 223 -17.62 1.52 0.04
C ASP A 223 -16.91 2.75 -0.58
N SER A 224 -17.60 3.41 -1.50
CA SER A 224 -17.08 4.60 -2.19
C SER A 224 -16.81 5.79 -1.28
N ASN A 225 -17.49 5.90 -0.12
CA ASN A 225 -17.24 6.95 0.85
C ASN A 225 -15.95 6.69 1.62
N ASP A 226 -15.72 5.44 2.01
CA ASP A 226 -14.49 5.01 2.66
C ASP A 226 -13.28 5.23 1.74
N THR A 227 -13.39 4.85 0.47
CA THR A 227 -12.32 5.07 -0.53
C THR A 227 -12.01 6.55 -0.71
N LEU A 228 -13.02 7.40 -0.78
CA LEU A 228 -12.85 8.84 -0.87
C LEU A 228 -12.12 9.40 0.36
N PHE A 229 -12.58 8.99 1.53
CA PHE A 229 -11.98 9.33 2.81
C PHE A 229 -10.52 8.92 2.90
N TYR A 230 -10.20 7.73 2.41
CA TYR A 230 -8.85 7.19 2.33
C TYR A 230 -7.93 8.07 1.47
N PHE A 231 -8.35 8.47 0.26
CA PHE A 231 -7.51 9.33 -0.59
C PHE A 231 -7.28 10.72 -0.01
N HIS A 232 -8.27 11.29 0.65
CA HIS A 232 -8.06 12.54 1.40
C HIS A 232 -7.04 12.35 2.53
N ALA A 233 -7.10 11.23 3.24
CA ALA A 233 -6.15 10.94 4.32
C ALA A 233 -4.71 10.79 3.81
N LEU A 234 -4.51 10.11 2.67
CA LEU A 234 -3.20 10.02 2.02
C LEU A 234 -2.67 11.40 1.65
N ALA A 235 -3.49 12.22 1.00
CA ALA A 235 -3.12 13.57 0.61
C ALA A 235 -2.78 14.47 1.81
N ASP A 236 -3.55 14.37 2.90
CA ASP A 236 -3.29 15.11 4.14
C ASP A 236 -2.05 14.61 4.89
N ALA A 237 -1.71 13.33 4.74
CA ALA A 237 -0.46 12.77 5.25
C ALA A 237 0.78 13.14 4.41
N GLY A 238 0.58 13.82 3.28
CA GLY A 238 1.67 14.22 2.38
C GLY A 238 2.19 13.10 1.49
N LEU A 239 1.36 12.07 1.26
CA LEU A 239 1.64 11.03 0.28
C LEU A 239 1.13 11.47 -1.09
N THR A 240 1.83 11.10 -2.15
CA THR A 240 1.54 11.54 -3.53
C THR A 240 1.15 10.38 -4.44
N ALA A 241 1.31 9.16 -3.98
CA ALA A 241 0.97 7.97 -4.73
C ALA A 241 0.32 6.88 -3.86
N ASN A 242 -0.47 6.04 -4.50
CA ASN A 242 -1.05 4.83 -3.94
C ASN A 242 -0.74 3.65 -4.86
N SER A 243 -0.59 2.48 -4.27
CA SER A 243 -0.42 1.22 -5.01
C SER A 243 -1.30 0.12 -4.40
N GLY A 244 -2.56 0.44 -4.16
CA GLY A 244 -3.45 -0.43 -3.39
C GLY A 244 -4.80 -0.68 -4.01
N LEU A 245 -5.17 0.00 -5.10
CA LEU A 245 -6.42 -0.28 -5.75
C LEU A 245 -6.32 -1.59 -6.54
N SER A 246 -6.98 -2.61 -6.04
CA SER A 246 -7.32 -3.76 -6.86
C SER A 246 -8.59 -3.43 -7.66
N THR A 247 -8.81 -4.12 -8.77
CA THR A 247 -10.00 -3.93 -9.62
C THR A 247 -11.26 -3.75 -8.80
N GLY A 248 -11.90 -2.62 -8.95
CA GLY A 248 -13.17 -2.32 -8.32
C GLY A 248 -13.83 -1.12 -8.97
N ASP A 249 -15.15 -1.05 -8.86
CA ASP A 249 -15.88 0.14 -9.20
C ASP A 249 -15.78 1.14 -8.05
N PHE A 250 -15.18 2.29 -8.30
CA PHE A 250 -15.04 3.34 -7.31
C PHE A 250 -16.00 4.48 -7.62
N GLY A 251 -16.87 4.79 -6.67
CA GLY A 251 -17.77 5.94 -6.74
C GLY A 251 -18.96 5.77 -7.65
N LYS A 252 -19.80 6.84 -7.72
CA LYS A 252 -21.05 6.87 -8.50
C LYS A 252 -20.84 6.83 -10.01
N ASP A 253 -19.64 7.13 -10.49
CA ASP A 253 -19.36 7.35 -11.91
C ASP A 253 -18.61 6.19 -12.59
N ASN A 254 -18.62 4.99 -11.98
CA ASN A 254 -18.08 3.75 -12.58
C ASN A 254 -16.66 3.87 -13.13
N TRP A 255 -15.79 4.69 -12.53
CA TRP A 255 -14.40 4.71 -12.95
C TRP A 255 -13.67 3.49 -12.39
N ARG A 256 -12.91 2.86 -13.25
CA ARG A 256 -12.14 1.66 -12.95
C ARG A 256 -10.67 1.94 -13.18
N VAL A 257 -9.87 1.63 -12.18
CA VAL A 257 -8.46 1.36 -12.45
C VAL A 257 -8.39 -0.12 -12.79
N GLY A 258 -7.93 -0.42 -13.99
CA GLY A 258 -7.81 -1.82 -14.46
C GLY A 258 -6.59 -2.49 -13.89
N ASN A 259 -6.57 -3.82 -13.86
CA ASN A 259 -5.40 -4.62 -13.54
C ASN A 259 -4.58 -4.97 -14.78
N ASP A 260 -4.96 -4.49 -15.93
CA ASP A 260 -4.23 -4.74 -17.18
C ASP A 260 -3.13 -3.71 -17.38
N PRO A 261 -1.96 -4.09 -17.90
CA PRO A 261 -0.96 -3.14 -18.35
C PRO A 261 -1.56 -2.12 -19.31
N GLY A 262 -1.34 -0.83 -19.04
CA GLY A 262 -1.96 0.27 -19.79
C GLY A 262 -3.28 0.80 -19.22
N HIS A 263 -3.90 0.12 -18.26
CA HIS A 263 -5.11 0.57 -17.57
C HIS A 263 -4.94 0.68 -16.05
N ASN A 264 -3.79 0.35 -15.53
CA ASN A 264 -3.48 0.28 -14.10
C ASN A 264 -2.86 1.56 -13.54
N LEU A 265 -2.77 2.61 -14.33
CA LEU A 265 -2.31 3.92 -13.91
C LEU A 265 -3.44 4.94 -13.98
N ALA A 266 -3.57 5.75 -12.94
CA ALA A 266 -4.52 6.86 -12.92
C ALA A 266 -3.96 8.08 -12.17
N THR A 267 -4.47 9.25 -12.52
CA THR A 267 -4.35 10.44 -11.68
C THR A 267 -5.64 10.62 -10.90
N ILE A 268 -5.51 10.90 -9.62
CA ILE A 268 -6.62 11.12 -8.70
C ILE A 268 -6.48 12.52 -8.16
N ALA A 269 -7.40 13.41 -8.54
CA ALA A 269 -7.44 14.76 -8.00
C ALA A 269 -8.20 14.75 -6.68
N VAL A 270 -7.54 15.18 -5.61
CA VAL A 270 -8.09 15.31 -4.25
C VAL A 270 -7.92 16.76 -3.84
N ASP A 271 -9.02 17.52 -3.91
CA ASP A 271 -9.02 18.98 -3.72
C ASP A 271 -8.04 19.67 -4.68
N ASP A 272 -7.04 20.36 -4.14
CA ASP A 272 -5.97 21.03 -4.90
C ASP A 272 -4.74 20.15 -5.13
N LYS A 273 -4.75 18.89 -4.67
CA LYS A 273 -3.67 17.94 -4.79
C LYS A 273 -3.95 16.90 -5.87
N GLN A 274 -2.90 16.39 -6.44
CA GLN A 274 -2.95 15.29 -7.39
C GLN A 274 -2.17 14.10 -6.85
N MET A 275 -2.82 12.94 -6.85
CA MET A 275 -2.21 11.66 -6.50
C MET A 275 -2.08 10.75 -7.72
N ILE A 276 -1.13 9.86 -7.69
CA ILE A 276 -0.95 8.83 -8.72
C ILE A 276 -1.36 7.49 -8.14
N GLU A 277 -2.23 6.79 -8.84
CA GLU A 277 -2.50 5.38 -8.59
C GLU A 277 -1.65 4.52 -9.52
N VAL A 278 -0.98 3.53 -8.94
CA VAL A 278 -0.18 2.52 -9.64
C VAL A 278 -0.66 1.15 -9.16
N SER A 279 -1.74 0.67 -9.75
CA SER A 279 -2.35 -0.60 -9.35
C SER A 279 -1.55 -1.80 -9.84
N PRO A 280 -1.46 -2.88 -9.06
CA PRO A 280 -0.93 -4.16 -9.52
C PRO A 280 -1.65 -4.67 -10.77
N THR A 281 -0.91 -5.29 -11.67
CA THR A 281 -1.49 -5.89 -12.88
C THR A 281 -2.07 -7.27 -12.64
N ALA A 282 -1.81 -7.85 -11.47
CA ALA A 282 -2.46 -9.06 -10.99
C ALA A 282 -3.37 -8.72 -9.80
N GLY A 283 -4.55 -9.31 -9.80
CA GLY A 283 -5.46 -9.21 -8.66
C GLY A 283 -4.88 -9.84 -7.39
N PRO A 284 -5.45 -9.53 -6.20
CA PRO A 284 -5.02 -10.09 -4.94
C PRO A 284 -5.00 -11.64 -5.02
N GLY A 285 -3.89 -12.25 -4.64
CA GLY A 285 -3.66 -13.70 -4.67
C GLY A 285 -2.92 -14.25 -5.89
N ALA A 286 -2.59 -13.44 -6.88
CA ALA A 286 -1.74 -13.86 -8.00
C ALA A 286 -0.27 -13.57 -7.69
N TYR A 287 0.35 -14.43 -6.90
CA TYR A 287 1.77 -14.33 -6.59
C TYR A 287 2.63 -14.72 -7.79
N LEU A 288 3.51 -13.83 -8.22
CA LEU A 288 4.63 -13.89 -9.16
C LEU A 288 4.52 -14.65 -10.49
N ASN A 289 4.15 -15.90 -10.54
CA ASN A 289 4.51 -16.72 -11.69
C ASN A 289 3.49 -16.83 -12.84
N PRO A 290 2.17 -16.78 -12.64
CA PRO A 290 1.25 -16.79 -13.77
C PRO A 290 1.06 -15.43 -14.43
N VAL A 291 1.44 -14.34 -13.74
CA VAL A 291 1.10 -12.97 -14.13
C VAL A 291 1.90 -12.48 -15.32
N LEU A 292 3.20 -12.71 -15.30
CA LEU A 292 4.08 -12.17 -16.34
C LEU A 292 3.73 -12.65 -17.76
N PRO A 293 3.45 -13.94 -18.01
CA PRO A 293 2.99 -14.40 -19.33
C PRO A 293 1.63 -13.79 -19.73
N HIS A 294 0.70 -13.65 -18.79
CA HIS A 294 -0.59 -13.02 -19.04
C HIS A 294 -0.43 -11.54 -19.42
N ASP A 295 0.36 -10.78 -18.66
CA ASP A 295 0.59 -9.36 -18.88
C ASP A 295 1.35 -9.11 -20.20
N LEU A 296 2.31 -9.97 -20.54
CA LEU A 296 3.01 -9.90 -21.83
C LEU A 296 2.03 -10.13 -23.01
N GLY A 297 1.05 -11.03 -22.85
CA GLY A 297 -0.02 -11.21 -23.81
C GLY A 297 -0.86 -9.96 -24.02
N LYS A 298 -1.15 -9.23 -22.95
CA LYS A 298 -1.92 -7.96 -22.98
C LYS A 298 -1.16 -6.80 -23.63
N LEU A 299 0.18 -6.80 -23.63
CA LEU A 299 0.98 -5.72 -24.28
C LEU A 299 0.68 -5.58 -25.77
N SER A 300 0.14 -6.59 -26.43
CA SER A 300 -0.23 -6.53 -27.85
C SER A 300 -1.43 -5.58 -28.10
N SER A 301 -2.27 -5.35 -27.10
CA SER A 301 -3.44 -4.46 -27.18
C SER A 301 -3.12 -3.01 -26.83
N VAL A 302 -1.93 -2.72 -26.33
CA VAL A 302 -1.51 -1.36 -25.96
C VAL A 302 -1.14 -0.54 -27.18
N VAL A 303 -1.51 0.73 -27.19
CA VAL A 303 -1.21 1.66 -28.28
C VAL A 303 0.31 1.76 -28.49
N LYS A 304 0.74 1.74 -29.75
CA LYS A 304 2.17 1.64 -30.14
C LYS A 304 3.09 2.68 -29.48
N ASP A 305 2.59 3.88 -29.23
CA ASP A 305 3.38 4.99 -28.68
C ASP A 305 3.24 5.12 -27.15
N GLU A 306 2.58 4.15 -26.50
CA GLU A 306 2.44 4.10 -25.06
C GLU A 306 3.46 3.19 -24.40
N MET A 307 3.76 3.49 -23.13
CA MET A 307 4.62 2.72 -22.26
C MET A 307 3.78 2.20 -21.08
N PRO A 308 3.13 1.05 -21.24
CA PRO A 308 2.38 0.43 -20.15
C PRO A 308 3.30 0.02 -19.01
N VAL A 309 2.73 -0.14 -17.81
CA VAL A 309 3.45 -0.57 -16.62
C VAL A 309 2.94 -1.94 -16.20
N ILE A 310 3.83 -2.90 -16.07
CA ILE A 310 3.56 -4.19 -15.43
C ILE A 310 3.99 -4.06 -13.98
N VAL A 311 3.06 -4.27 -13.06
CA VAL A 311 3.30 -4.21 -11.61
C VAL A 311 3.12 -5.60 -11.02
N ALA A 312 4.23 -6.24 -10.71
CA ALA A 312 4.25 -7.54 -10.04
C ALA A 312 4.31 -7.35 -8.52
N VAL A 313 3.57 -8.15 -7.78
CA VAL A 313 3.59 -8.17 -6.31
C VAL A 313 4.14 -9.49 -5.81
N TYR A 314 5.00 -9.42 -4.82
CA TYR A 314 5.54 -10.59 -4.12
C TYR A 314 5.49 -10.38 -2.61
N HIS A 315 5.38 -11.47 -1.86
CA HIS A 315 5.49 -11.44 -0.40
C HIS A 315 6.72 -12.25 0.01
N LEU A 316 7.78 -11.56 0.43
CA LEU A 316 9.01 -12.20 0.90
C LEU A 316 8.79 -13.07 2.16
N ALA A 317 7.72 -12.79 2.93
CA ALA A 317 7.28 -13.68 4.01
C ALA A 317 7.07 -15.12 3.54
N GLY A 318 6.75 -15.33 2.27
CA GLY A 318 6.68 -16.65 1.65
C GLY A 318 8.00 -17.43 1.63
N LEU A 319 9.14 -16.77 1.84
CA LEU A 319 10.47 -17.37 1.92
C LEU A 319 10.95 -17.60 3.35
N GLN A 320 10.15 -17.23 4.36
CA GLN A 320 10.49 -17.45 5.76
C GLN A 320 10.16 -18.87 6.20
N LYS A 321 10.97 -19.39 7.13
CA LYS A 321 10.78 -20.75 7.68
C LYS A 321 9.47 -20.85 8.46
N THR A 322 9.13 -19.82 9.21
CA THR A 322 7.85 -19.70 9.89
C THR A 322 6.95 -18.79 9.05
N ASN A 323 5.97 -19.37 8.38
CA ASN A 323 5.04 -18.59 7.58
C ASN A 323 3.89 -18.09 8.46
N HIS A 324 4.05 -16.92 9.04
CA HIS A 324 2.99 -16.28 9.83
C HIS A 324 1.80 -15.76 8.99
N ALA A 325 1.96 -15.70 7.66
CA ALA A 325 0.87 -15.34 6.76
C ALA A 325 -0.15 -16.49 6.55
N ILE A 326 0.20 -17.72 6.97
CA ILE A 326 -0.75 -18.83 7.02
C ILE A 326 -1.27 -18.91 8.46
N GLU A 327 -2.56 -18.76 8.64
CA GLU A 327 -3.25 -18.74 9.94
C GLU A 327 -2.95 -19.94 10.86
N ASP A 328 -2.41 -21.04 10.32
CA ASP A 328 -2.08 -22.25 11.07
C ASP A 328 -0.67 -22.28 11.66
N GLY A 329 0.17 -21.27 11.41
CA GLY A 329 1.54 -21.19 11.91
C GLY A 329 2.43 -22.34 11.43
N SER A 330 2.11 -22.95 10.30
CA SER A 330 2.86 -24.09 9.76
C SER A 330 4.30 -23.70 9.42
N GLN A 331 5.25 -24.55 9.87
CA GLN A 331 6.64 -24.40 9.46
C GLN A 331 6.82 -25.02 8.07
N ARG A 332 7.49 -24.30 7.19
CA ARG A 332 7.92 -24.81 5.90
C ARG A 332 9.14 -25.70 6.06
N SER A 333 9.18 -26.78 5.30
CA SER A 333 10.39 -27.59 5.16
C SER A 333 11.47 -26.83 4.36
N ASP A 334 12.73 -27.20 4.58
CA ASP A 334 13.83 -26.62 3.81
C ASP A 334 13.68 -26.85 2.30
N ALA A 335 13.08 -27.98 1.88
CA ALA A 335 12.81 -28.28 0.49
C ALA A 335 11.73 -27.35 -0.12
N GLU A 336 10.69 -27.00 0.63
CA GLU A 336 9.68 -26.04 0.19
C GLU A 336 10.26 -24.63 0.06
N LEU A 337 11.11 -24.22 1.01
CA LEU A 337 11.80 -22.93 0.95
C LEU A 337 12.74 -22.83 -0.24
N GLU A 338 13.52 -23.89 -0.50
CA GLU A 338 14.40 -23.93 -1.66
C GLU A 338 13.61 -23.88 -2.97
N SER A 339 12.50 -24.60 -3.06
CA SER A 339 11.61 -24.54 -4.22
C SER A 339 11.06 -23.13 -4.46
N GLU A 340 10.66 -22.40 -3.41
CA GLU A 340 10.20 -21.02 -3.55
C GLU A 340 11.33 -20.06 -3.95
N ARG A 341 12.54 -20.24 -3.40
CA ARG A 341 13.73 -19.48 -3.81
C ARG A 341 14.08 -19.70 -5.28
N GLU A 342 14.04 -20.97 -5.75
CA GLU A 342 14.26 -21.31 -7.17
C GLU A 342 13.22 -20.65 -8.08
N LYS A 343 11.94 -20.64 -7.69
CA LYS A 343 10.87 -19.97 -8.44
C LYS A 343 11.10 -18.47 -8.54
N LEU A 344 11.49 -17.83 -7.44
CA LEU A 344 11.78 -16.41 -7.44
C LEU A 344 13.01 -16.11 -8.32
N GLU A 345 14.08 -16.86 -8.19
CA GLU A 345 15.26 -16.67 -9.04
C GLU A 345 14.93 -16.90 -10.52
N GLN A 346 14.09 -17.90 -10.85
CA GLN A 346 13.66 -18.14 -12.23
C GLN A 346 12.84 -16.95 -12.77
N HIS A 347 12.01 -16.33 -11.91
CA HIS A 347 11.31 -15.12 -12.28
C HIS A 347 12.27 -13.98 -12.64
N PHE A 348 13.31 -13.76 -11.82
CA PHE A 348 14.34 -12.76 -12.11
C PHE A 348 15.10 -13.05 -13.43
N ARG A 349 15.42 -14.30 -13.72
CA ARG A 349 16.02 -14.71 -15.01
C ARG A 349 15.11 -14.35 -16.17
N ASN A 350 13.83 -14.69 -16.07
CA ASN A 350 12.85 -14.40 -17.12
C ASN A 350 12.73 -12.89 -17.38
N VAL A 351 12.68 -12.06 -16.32
CA VAL A 351 12.65 -10.60 -16.47
C VAL A 351 13.95 -10.06 -17.06
N ALA A 352 15.11 -10.60 -16.65
CA ALA A 352 16.39 -10.20 -17.21
C ALA A 352 16.49 -10.53 -18.72
N ASP A 353 16.02 -11.69 -19.14
CA ASP A 353 15.96 -12.08 -20.57
C ASP A 353 15.06 -11.14 -21.36
N LEU A 354 13.88 -10.80 -20.82
CA LEU A 354 12.97 -9.83 -21.42
C LEU A 354 13.55 -8.41 -21.46
N THR A 355 14.37 -8.05 -20.47
CA THR A 355 15.10 -6.79 -20.44
C THR A 355 16.18 -6.75 -21.54
N ALA A 356 16.93 -7.83 -21.69
CA ALA A 356 17.92 -7.97 -22.77
C ALA A 356 17.27 -7.92 -24.15
N ALA A 357 16.08 -8.50 -24.30
CA ALA A 357 15.27 -8.46 -25.52
C ALA A 357 14.55 -7.11 -25.76
N LYS A 358 14.75 -6.10 -24.91
CA LYS A 358 14.08 -4.79 -24.98
C LYS A 358 12.56 -4.86 -24.85
N VAL A 359 12.04 -5.87 -24.16
CA VAL A 359 10.61 -5.97 -23.84
C VAL A 359 10.27 -5.21 -22.59
N LEU A 360 10.99 -5.47 -21.49
CA LEU A 360 10.76 -4.86 -20.19
C LEU A 360 11.91 -3.92 -19.78
N TYR A 361 11.56 -2.77 -19.23
CA TYR A 361 12.48 -1.85 -18.57
C TYR A 361 12.21 -1.88 -17.07
N PRO A 362 13.05 -2.57 -16.28
CA PRO A 362 12.89 -2.61 -14.82
C PRO A 362 13.09 -1.22 -14.20
N ILE A 363 12.24 -0.87 -13.24
CA ILE A 363 12.18 0.46 -12.62
C ILE A 363 11.61 0.35 -11.21
N THR A 364 12.02 1.23 -10.31
CA THR A 364 11.35 1.41 -9.01
C THR A 364 10.09 2.27 -9.15
N LEU A 365 9.23 2.22 -8.12
CA LEU A 365 8.06 3.10 -8.07
C LEU A 365 8.47 4.58 -8.05
N ARG A 366 9.50 4.93 -7.31
CA ARG A 366 10.03 6.28 -7.24
C ARG A 366 10.48 6.81 -8.60
N GLU A 367 11.23 6.01 -9.35
CA GLU A 367 11.67 6.37 -10.70
C GLU A 367 10.46 6.52 -11.64
N LEU A 368 9.46 5.65 -11.52
CA LEU A 368 8.21 5.76 -12.27
C LEU A 368 7.48 7.07 -11.94
N LEU A 369 7.35 7.41 -10.66
CA LEU A 369 6.73 8.67 -10.22
C LEU A 369 7.52 9.90 -10.69
N ALA A 370 8.85 9.83 -10.75
CA ALA A 370 9.69 10.89 -11.31
C ALA A 370 9.42 11.07 -12.82
N ILE A 371 9.30 9.99 -13.58
CA ILE A 371 8.93 10.04 -15.01
C ILE A 371 7.54 10.67 -15.18
N ILE A 372 6.54 10.24 -14.40
CA ILE A 372 5.17 10.77 -14.44
C ILE A 372 5.16 12.29 -14.15
N SER A 373 5.98 12.72 -13.20
CA SER A 373 6.07 14.13 -12.77
C SER A 373 6.94 15.00 -13.69
N GLY A 374 7.61 14.41 -14.68
CA GLY A 374 8.53 15.11 -15.58
C GLY A 374 9.82 15.61 -14.90
N ARG A 375 10.24 14.90 -13.84
CA ARG A 375 11.45 15.22 -13.04
C ARG A 375 12.68 14.43 -13.49
#